data_4ec231781bcb31e368242248239b71e9
#
_entry.id   4ec231781bcb31e368242248239b71e9
#
_cell.length_a   1.000
_cell.length_b   1.000
_cell.length_c   1.000
_cell.angle_alpha   90.00
_cell.angle_beta   90.00
_cell.angle_gamma   90.00
#
_symmetry.space_group_name_H-M   'P 1'
#
loop_
_entity.id
_entity.type
_entity.pdbx_description
1 polymer ?
#
loop_
_entity_poly.entity_id
_entity_poly.type
_entity_poly.pdbx_seq_one_letter_code
_entity_poly.pdbx_strand_id
1 'polypeptide(L)'
;MDPITLMAAASAAFNGVKQLIDHGKDIEDVFGQLSKWASYTSDLQEWCRQEEATPSIFKKLSFGDDTSEALNVMSIRMKIAQQETDIREMFQWYGPPGAYEEFIAERRKIKAQREKMIYEQARRRKEFLYLVVNSALIAVCVGILGWMGWVMFELIQARG
;
A
#
# COMPACT_ATOMS: atom_id res chain seq x y z
N MET A 1 8.83 -0.79 -5.63
CA MET A 1 10.16 -1.23 -5.12
C MET A 1 10.28 -2.71 -5.32
N ASP A 2 11.48 -3.20 -5.65
CA ASP A 2 11.75 -4.61 -5.83
C ASP A 2 11.69 -5.35 -4.48
N PRO A 3 10.98 -6.48 -4.36
CA PRO A 3 10.82 -7.23 -3.11
C PRO A 3 12.16 -7.72 -2.53
N ILE A 4 13.15 -8.00 -3.40
CA ILE A 4 14.48 -8.42 -2.96
C ILE A 4 15.19 -7.28 -2.23
N THR A 5 15.13 -6.07 -2.75
CA THR A 5 15.73 -4.88 -2.11
C THR A 5 15.03 -4.52 -0.80
N LEU A 6 13.70 -4.64 -0.75
CA LEU A 6 12.92 -4.45 0.49
C LEU A 6 13.29 -5.49 1.54
N MET A 7 13.45 -6.75 1.15
CA MET A 7 13.85 -7.83 2.07
C MET A 7 15.26 -7.64 2.59
N ALA A 8 16.19 -7.17 1.74
CA ALA A 8 17.54 -6.82 2.16
C ALA A 8 17.54 -5.66 3.18
N ALA A 9 16.73 -4.60 2.91
CA ALA A 9 16.59 -3.46 3.81
C ALA A 9 15.96 -3.87 5.17
N ALA A 10 14.93 -4.72 5.14
CA ALA A 10 14.32 -5.26 6.36
C ALA A 10 15.33 -6.08 7.17
N SER A 11 16.11 -6.94 6.51
CA SER A 11 17.15 -7.74 7.18
C SER A 11 18.27 -6.88 7.74
N ALA A 12 18.67 -5.82 7.05
CA ALA A 12 19.67 -4.87 7.55
C ALA A 12 19.17 -4.11 8.80
N ALA A 13 17.90 -3.65 8.77
CA ALA A 13 17.28 -2.99 9.91
C ALA A 13 17.14 -3.95 11.12
N PHE A 14 16.76 -5.21 10.88
CA PHE A 14 16.69 -6.25 11.89
C PHE A 14 18.08 -6.51 12.55
N ASN A 15 19.11 -6.65 11.74
CA ASN A 15 20.48 -6.80 12.25
C ASN A 15 20.94 -5.58 13.04
N GLY A 16 20.50 -4.37 12.63
CA GLY A 16 20.74 -3.15 13.39
C GLY A 16 20.10 -3.18 14.78
N VAL A 17 18.85 -3.65 14.89
CA VAL A 17 18.18 -3.85 16.19
C VAL A 17 19.00 -4.80 17.07
N LYS A 18 19.40 -5.94 16.51
CA LYS A 18 20.20 -6.94 17.24
C LYS A 18 21.52 -6.36 17.75
N GLN A 19 22.26 -5.66 16.90
CA GLN A 19 23.53 -5.01 17.28
C GLN A 19 23.35 -3.96 18.39
N LEU A 20 22.30 -3.15 18.33
CA LEU A 20 22.03 -2.14 19.35
C LEU A 20 21.75 -2.78 20.72
N ILE A 21 20.95 -3.85 20.73
CA ILE A 21 20.66 -4.62 21.95
C ILE A 21 21.93 -5.27 22.50
N ASP A 22 22.73 -5.93 21.66
CA ASP A 22 23.95 -6.60 22.04
C ASP A 22 25.00 -5.60 22.61
N HIS A 23 24.99 -4.35 22.17
CA HIS A 23 25.88 -3.29 22.66
C HIS A 23 25.30 -2.50 23.83
N GLY A 24 24.13 -2.86 24.35
CA GLY A 24 23.49 -2.17 25.48
C GLY A 24 23.14 -0.69 25.18
N LYS A 25 22.81 -0.37 23.92
CA LYS A 25 22.41 0.98 23.51
C LYS A 25 21.05 1.37 24.07
N ASP A 26 20.80 2.68 24.11
CA ASP A 26 19.56 3.24 24.61
C ASP A 26 18.35 2.71 23.82
N ILE A 27 17.25 2.49 24.52
CA ILE A 27 16.03 1.91 23.97
C ILE A 27 15.45 2.74 22.83
N GLU A 28 15.70 4.06 22.82
CA GLU A 28 15.28 4.96 21.74
C GLU A 28 15.94 4.62 20.41
N ASP A 29 17.24 4.29 20.41
CA ASP A 29 17.95 3.87 19.22
C ASP A 29 17.42 2.53 18.69
N VAL A 30 17.09 1.61 19.59
CA VAL A 30 16.46 0.32 19.26
C VAL A 30 15.10 0.55 18.59
N PHE A 31 14.25 1.42 19.15
CA PHE A 31 12.96 1.77 18.56
C PHE A 31 13.10 2.43 17.19
N GLY A 32 14.11 3.26 16.98
CA GLY A 32 14.41 3.88 15.69
C GLY A 32 14.68 2.84 14.59
N GLN A 33 15.49 1.83 14.85
CA GLN A 33 15.77 0.74 13.91
C GLN A 33 14.58 -0.21 13.77
N LEU A 34 13.87 -0.48 14.85
CA LEU A 34 12.65 -1.29 14.83
C LEU A 34 11.55 -0.67 13.96
N SER A 35 11.42 0.66 14.01
CA SER A 35 10.49 1.40 13.16
C SER A 35 10.82 1.25 11.67
N LYS A 36 12.10 1.30 11.28
CA LYS A 36 12.54 1.05 9.90
C LYS A 36 12.24 -0.38 9.48
N TRP A 37 12.56 -1.36 10.31
CA TRP A 37 12.25 -2.76 10.05
C TRP A 37 10.74 -2.95 9.85
N ALA A 38 9.92 -2.37 10.74
CA ALA A 38 8.46 -2.46 10.67
C ALA A 38 7.88 -1.83 9.39
N SER A 39 8.48 -0.74 8.90
CA SER A 39 8.09 -0.13 7.63
C SER A 39 8.37 -1.07 6.46
N TYR A 40 9.60 -1.58 6.34
CA TYR A 40 9.98 -2.47 5.25
C TYR A 40 9.18 -3.79 5.25
N THR A 41 8.93 -4.37 6.42
CA THR A 41 8.10 -5.58 6.53
C THR A 41 6.63 -5.31 6.16
N SER A 42 6.11 -4.12 6.47
CA SER A 42 4.77 -3.72 6.06
C SER A 42 4.65 -3.62 4.53
N ASP A 43 5.65 -2.99 3.88
CA ASP A 43 5.69 -2.86 2.42
C ASP A 43 5.83 -4.23 1.74
N LEU A 44 6.62 -5.15 2.31
CA LEU A 44 6.76 -6.53 1.84
C LEU A 44 5.45 -7.32 1.99
N GLN A 45 4.74 -7.18 3.12
CA GLN A 45 3.45 -7.83 3.32
C GLN A 45 2.41 -7.32 2.31
N GLU A 46 2.41 -6.01 2.03
CA GLU A 46 1.54 -5.43 1.01
C GLU A 46 1.89 -5.95 -0.39
N TRP A 47 3.17 -6.04 -0.73
CA TRP A 47 3.62 -6.63 -1.99
C TRP A 47 3.15 -8.09 -2.11
N CYS A 48 3.34 -8.93 -1.08
CA CYS A 48 2.86 -10.31 -1.07
C CYS A 48 1.33 -10.40 -1.26
N ARG A 49 0.58 -9.47 -0.69
CA ARG A 49 -0.88 -9.41 -0.84
C ARG A 49 -1.29 -9.03 -2.26
N GLN A 50 -0.58 -8.11 -2.88
CA GLN A 50 -0.85 -7.68 -4.27
C GLN A 50 -0.53 -8.80 -5.26
N GLU A 51 0.55 -9.55 -5.07
CA GLU A 51 0.90 -10.71 -5.88
C GLU A 51 -0.17 -11.80 -5.82
N GLU A 52 -0.73 -12.08 -4.65
CA GLU A 52 -1.82 -13.05 -4.49
C GLU A 52 -3.15 -12.57 -5.08
N ALA A 53 -3.41 -11.26 -5.05
CA ALA A 53 -4.64 -10.67 -5.57
C ALA A 53 -4.65 -10.52 -7.09
N THR A 54 -3.48 -10.61 -7.75
CA THR A 54 -3.37 -10.46 -9.21
C THR A 54 -3.93 -11.71 -9.90
N PRO A 55 -5.01 -11.60 -10.71
CA PRO A 55 -5.62 -12.77 -11.34
C PRO A 55 -4.61 -13.44 -12.28
N SER A 56 -4.50 -14.76 -12.16
CA SER A 56 -3.62 -15.66 -12.93
C SER A 56 -3.73 -15.56 -14.46
N ILE A 57 -4.70 -14.81 -15.00
CA ILE A 57 -4.96 -14.69 -16.44
C ILE A 57 -3.81 -13.94 -17.15
N PHE A 58 -3.24 -12.92 -16.51
CA PHE A 58 -2.07 -12.20 -17.06
C PHE A 58 -0.75 -12.95 -16.84
N LYS A 59 -0.65 -13.76 -15.78
CA LYS A 59 0.52 -14.62 -15.52
C LYS A 59 0.65 -15.79 -16.50
N LYS A 60 -0.47 -16.33 -17.00
CA LYS A 60 -0.46 -17.44 -17.99
C LYS A 60 0.11 -17.05 -19.36
N LEU A 61 0.21 -15.78 -19.70
CA LEU A 61 0.85 -15.32 -20.94
C LEU A 61 2.37 -15.12 -20.79
N SER A 62 2.88 -15.03 -19.57
CA SER A 62 4.30 -14.99 -19.28
C SER A 62 4.69 -16.39 -18.83
N PHE A 63 5.43 -17.13 -19.67
CA PHE A 63 5.99 -18.46 -19.39
C PHE A 63 7.03 -18.39 -18.25
N GLY A 64 6.64 -17.88 -17.07
CA GLY A 64 7.41 -17.83 -15.84
C GLY A 64 6.95 -18.93 -14.90
N ASP A 65 7.88 -19.56 -14.25
CA ASP A 65 7.68 -20.67 -13.33
C ASP A 65 6.84 -20.22 -12.12
N ASP A 66 5.51 -20.42 -12.19
CA ASP A 66 4.53 -20.08 -11.14
C ASP A 66 4.95 -20.65 -9.76
N THR A 67 5.69 -21.76 -9.78
CA THR A 67 6.20 -22.44 -8.60
C THR A 67 7.31 -21.63 -7.91
N SER A 68 8.24 -21.05 -8.70
CA SER A 68 9.34 -20.26 -8.13
C SER A 68 8.85 -18.96 -7.51
N GLU A 69 7.83 -18.35 -8.08
CA GLU A 69 7.22 -17.12 -7.57
C GLU A 69 6.45 -17.35 -6.26
N ALA A 70 5.67 -18.44 -6.21
CA ALA A 70 4.98 -18.86 -4.98
C ALA A 70 5.98 -19.21 -3.85
N LEU A 71 7.09 -19.88 -4.18
CA LEU A 71 8.15 -20.18 -3.22
C LEU A 71 8.84 -18.92 -2.73
N ASN A 72 9.06 -17.91 -3.59
CA ASN A 72 9.62 -16.62 -3.19
C ASN A 72 8.71 -15.89 -2.22
N VAL A 73 7.41 -15.79 -2.48
CA VAL A 73 6.43 -15.18 -1.56
C VAL A 73 6.43 -15.93 -0.21
N MET A 74 6.40 -17.26 -0.25
CA MET A 74 6.42 -18.09 0.96
C MET A 74 7.72 -17.89 1.76
N SER A 75 8.87 -17.86 1.09
CA SER A 75 10.16 -17.66 1.75
C SER A 75 10.28 -16.29 2.43
N ILE A 76 9.78 -15.23 1.79
CA ILE A 76 9.70 -13.88 2.35
C ILE A 76 8.83 -13.87 3.60
N ARG A 77 7.64 -14.49 3.55
CA ARG A 77 6.73 -14.58 4.71
C ARG A 77 7.34 -15.34 5.88
N MET A 78 7.95 -16.47 5.61
CA MET A 78 8.63 -17.26 6.64
C MET A 78 9.76 -16.46 7.31
N LYS A 79 10.54 -15.74 6.53
CA LYS A 79 11.64 -14.92 7.04
C LYS A 79 11.16 -13.74 7.88
N ILE A 80 10.08 -13.07 7.48
CA ILE A 80 9.43 -12.03 8.27
C ILE A 80 8.91 -12.59 9.60
N ALA A 81 8.23 -13.74 9.57
CA ALA A 81 7.69 -14.39 10.77
C ALA A 81 8.82 -14.80 11.75
N GLN A 82 9.94 -15.30 11.22
CA GLN A 82 11.12 -15.60 12.02
C GLN A 82 11.66 -14.34 12.70
N GLN A 83 11.86 -13.27 11.94
CA GLN A 83 12.35 -11.99 12.49
C GLN A 83 11.39 -11.40 13.54
N GLU A 84 10.07 -11.53 13.34
CA GLU A 84 9.07 -11.11 14.34
C GLU A 84 9.20 -11.91 15.65
N THR A 85 9.44 -13.22 15.55
CA THR A 85 9.66 -14.08 16.71
C THR A 85 10.94 -13.69 17.44
N ASP A 86 12.04 -13.52 16.70
CA ASP A 86 13.34 -13.14 17.27
C ASP A 86 13.26 -11.76 17.97
N ILE A 87 12.57 -10.78 17.38
CA ILE A 87 12.34 -9.47 18.01
C ILE A 87 11.51 -9.61 19.28
N ARG A 88 10.45 -10.43 19.28
CA ARG A 88 9.64 -10.68 20.46
C ARG A 88 10.48 -11.25 21.60
N GLU A 89 11.33 -12.25 21.30
CA GLU A 89 12.22 -12.86 22.27
C GLU A 89 13.24 -11.85 22.83
N MET A 90 13.85 -11.03 21.95
CA MET A 90 14.75 -9.97 22.37
C MET A 90 14.09 -8.98 23.35
N PHE A 91 12.85 -8.57 23.06
CA PHE A 91 12.10 -7.68 23.97
C PHE A 91 11.73 -8.34 25.30
N GLN A 92 11.48 -9.64 25.32
CA GLN A 92 11.24 -10.37 26.58
C GLN A 92 12.47 -10.42 27.49
N TRP A 93 13.67 -10.49 26.91
CA TRP A 93 14.90 -10.60 27.68
C TRP A 93 15.53 -9.24 28.04
N TYR A 94 15.43 -8.25 27.16
CA TYR A 94 16.16 -6.97 27.30
C TYR A 94 15.24 -5.76 27.43
N GLY A 95 13.94 -5.89 27.11
CA GLY A 95 12.99 -4.79 27.14
C GLY A 95 12.22 -4.68 28.46
N PRO A 96 11.61 -3.52 28.74
CA PRO A 96 10.68 -3.41 29.84
C PRO A 96 9.44 -4.30 29.58
N PRO A 97 8.81 -4.83 30.66
CA PRO A 97 7.64 -5.67 30.54
C PRO A 97 6.50 -4.97 29.79
N GLY A 98 5.97 -5.62 28.76
CA GLY A 98 4.86 -5.06 27.95
C GLY A 98 5.26 -4.14 26.81
N ALA A 99 6.53 -3.79 26.65
CA ALA A 99 6.99 -2.87 25.59
C ALA A 99 6.74 -3.42 24.16
N TYR A 100 6.84 -4.72 24.00
CA TYR A 100 6.55 -5.34 22.68
C TYR A 100 5.07 -5.24 22.33
N GLU A 101 4.18 -5.49 23.27
CA GLU A 101 2.71 -5.40 23.10
C GLU A 101 2.30 -3.95 22.78
N GLU A 102 2.89 -3.00 23.47
CA GLU A 102 2.65 -1.57 23.24
C GLU A 102 3.12 -1.16 21.83
N PHE A 103 4.32 -1.58 21.42
CA PHE A 103 4.83 -1.38 20.07
C PHE A 103 3.88 -1.95 19.00
N ILE A 104 3.41 -3.19 19.17
CA ILE A 104 2.49 -3.83 18.23
C ILE A 104 1.14 -3.11 18.21
N ALA A 105 0.64 -2.66 19.36
CA ALA A 105 -0.60 -1.88 19.43
C ALA A 105 -0.49 -0.55 18.68
N GLU A 106 0.61 0.17 18.86
CA GLU A 106 0.85 1.43 18.17
C GLU A 106 1.04 1.24 16.66
N ARG A 107 1.77 0.20 16.22
CA ARG A 107 1.89 -0.19 14.82
C ARG A 107 0.51 -0.45 14.18
N ARG A 108 -0.39 -1.15 14.89
CA ARG A 108 -1.77 -1.39 14.41
C ARG A 108 -2.57 -0.10 14.27
N LYS A 109 -2.45 0.84 15.21
CA LYS A 109 -3.12 2.15 15.13
C LYS A 109 -2.65 2.95 13.92
N ILE A 110 -1.32 3.03 13.71
CA ILE A 110 -0.73 3.74 12.57
C ILE A 110 -1.19 3.12 11.25
N LYS A 111 -1.20 1.78 11.16
CA LYS A 111 -1.71 1.07 9.97
C LYS A 111 -3.17 1.40 9.70
N ALA A 112 -4.03 1.33 10.71
CA ALA A 112 -5.44 1.66 10.59
C ALA A 112 -5.68 3.13 10.17
N GLN A 113 -4.86 4.07 10.67
CA GLN A 113 -4.92 5.47 10.27
C GLN A 113 -4.51 5.66 8.80
N ARG A 114 -3.43 4.99 8.35
CA ARG A 114 -3.00 5.02 6.93
C ARG A 114 -4.07 4.44 6.00
N GLU A 115 -4.66 3.32 6.36
CA GLU A 115 -5.75 2.72 5.59
C GLU A 115 -6.94 3.67 5.46
N LYS A 116 -7.37 4.31 6.55
CA LYS A 116 -8.44 5.32 6.50
C LYS A 116 -8.10 6.48 5.57
N MET A 117 -6.88 7.02 5.63
CA MET A 117 -6.45 8.11 4.74
C MET A 117 -6.46 7.69 3.27
N ILE A 118 -6.03 6.46 2.95
CA ILE A 118 -6.06 5.91 1.59
C ILE A 118 -7.50 5.77 1.09
N TYR A 119 -8.41 5.24 1.93
CA TYR A 119 -9.83 5.12 1.60
C TYR A 119 -10.49 6.48 1.35
N GLU A 120 -10.19 7.47 2.18
CA GLU A 120 -10.72 8.84 2.01
C GLU A 120 -10.20 9.50 0.71
N GLN A 121 -8.91 9.32 0.39
CA GLN A 121 -8.36 9.82 -0.86
C GLN A 121 -8.97 9.13 -2.09
N ALA A 122 -9.16 7.81 -2.03
CA ALA A 122 -9.79 7.05 -3.11
C ALA A 122 -11.25 7.47 -3.30
N ARG A 123 -11.97 7.74 -2.21
CA ARG A 123 -13.35 8.23 -2.25
C ARG A 123 -13.45 9.62 -2.87
N ARG A 124 -12.59 10.57 -2.46
CA ARG A 124 -12.54 11.92 -3.02
C ARG A 124 -12.22 11.91 -4.53
N ARG A 125 -11.32 11.04 -4.98
CA ARG A 125 -11.03 10.88 -6.42
C ARG A 125 -12.24 10.38 -7.20
N LYS A 126 -12.99 9.42 -6.67
CA LYS A 126 -14.21 8.93 -7.30
C LYS A 126 -15.30 10.02 -7.38
N GLU A 127 -15.52 10.75 -6.31
CA GLU A 127 -16.48 11.86 -6.25
C GLU A 127 -16.10 12.96 -7.27
N PHE A 128 -14.82 13.30 -7.37
CA PHE A 128 -14.32 14.26 -8.37
C PHE A 128 -14.53 13.78 -9.80
N LEU A 129 -14.24 12.50 -10.09
CA LEU A 129 -14.48 11.91 -11.41
C LEU A 129 -15.97 11.93 -11.78
N TYR A 130 -16.85 11.60 -10.84
CA TYR A 130 -18.30 11.68 -11.07
C TYR A 130 -18.75 13.12 -11.37
N LEU A 131 -18.23 14.11 -10.66
CA LEU A 131 -18.51 15.52 -10.92
C LEU A 131 -18.05 15.95 -12.33
N VAL A 132 -16.84 15.57 -12.73
CA VAL A 132 -16.28 15.90 -14.05
C VAL A 132 -17.09 15.23 -15.17
N VAL A 133 -17.40 13.94 -15.03
CA VAL A 133 -18.19 13.20 -16.04
C VAL A 133 -19.60 13.79 -16.15
N ASN A 134 -20.24 14.10 -15.03
CA ASN A 134 -21.60 14.67 -15.03
C ASN A 134 -21.63 16.07 -15.64
N SER A 135 -20.64 16.92 -15.34
CA SER A 135 -20.53 18.27 -15.94
C SER A 135 -20.26 18.21 -17.45
N ALA A 136 -19.43 17.27 -17.91
CA ALA A 136 -19.17 17.06 -19.33
C ALA A 136 -20.44 16.61 -20.07
N LEU A 137 -21.23 15.73 -19.46
CA LEU A 137 -22.48 15.25 -20.03
C LEU A 137 -23.52 16.37 -20.17
N ILE A 138 -23.65 17.24 -19.16
CA ILE A 138 -24.50 18.41 -19.19
C ILE A 138 -24.05 19.38 -20.31
N ALA A 139 -22.74 19.64 -20.44
CA ALA A 139 -22.21 20.51 -21.48
C ALA A 139 -22.53 19.99 -22.91
N VAL A 140 -22.43 18.68 -23.13
CA VAL A 140 -22.78 18.04 -24.40
C VAL A 140 -24.28 18.21 -24.68
N CYS A 141 -25.16 17.98 -23.71
CA CYS A 141 -26.60 18.16 -23.87
C CYS A 141 -26.97 19.60 -24.24
N VAL A 142 -26.38 20.59 -23.54
CA VAL A 142 -26.58 22.00 -23.83
C VAL A 142 -26.06 22.37 -25.23
N GLY A 143 -24.93 21.82 -25.64
CA GLY A 143 -24.37 22.01 -26.99
C GLY A 143 -25.29 21.49 -28.09
N ILE A 144 -25.89 20.30 -27.91
CA ILE A 144 -26.83 19.71 -28.85
C ILE A 144 -28.10 20.55 -28.95
N LEU A 145 -28.67 20.99 -27.82
CA LEU A 145 -29.84 21.84 -27.80
C LEU A 145 -29.58 23.20 -28.45
N GLY A 146 -28.44 23.81 -28.22
CA GLY A 146 -28.01 25.05 -28.87
C GLY A 146 -27.89 24.88 -30.40
N TRP A 147 -27.27 23.77 -30.83
CA TRP A 147 -27.17 23.45 -32.27
C TRP A 147 -28.52 23.26 -32.91
N MET A 148 -29.44 22.51 -32.30
CA MET A 148 -30.79 22.32 -32.80
C MET A 148 -31.56 23.65 -32.90
N GLY A 149 -31.43 24.52 -31.90
CA GLY A 149 -32.03 25.87 -31.90
C GLY A 149 -31.50 26.74 -33.05
N TRP A 150 -30.17 26.70 -33.29
CA TRP A 150 -29.55 27.41 -34.41
C TRP A 150 -30.10 26.93 -35.78
N VAL A 151 -30.12 25.63 -36.00
CA VAL A 151 -30.61 25.05 -37.26
C VAL A 151 -32.11 25.40 -37.51
N MET A 152 -32.92 25.34 -36.46
CA MET A 152 -34.35 25.74 -36.56
C MET A 152 -34.49 27.23 -36.90
N PHE A 153 -33.66 28.09 -36.31
CA PHE A 153 -33.68 29.54 -36.60
C PHE A 153 -33.31 29.83 -38.04
N GLU A 154 -32.29 29.18 -38.59
CA GLU A 154 -31.87 29.33 -39.99
C GLU A 154 -32.92 28.81 -40.98
N LEU A 155 -33.59 27.69 -40.66
CA LEU A 155 -34.70 27.18 -41.47
C LEU A 155 -35.92 28.10 -41.52
N ILE A 156 -36.21 28.82 -40.43
CA ILE A 156 -37.30 29.80 -40.37
C ILE A 156 -36.95 31.02 -41.19
N GLN A 157 -35.71 31.52 -41.14
CA GLN A 157 -35.28 32.66 -41.98
C GLN A 157 -35.22 32.33 -43.47
N ALA A 158 -34.90 31.11 -43.85
CA ALA A 158 -34.86 30.69 -45.24
C ALA A 158 -36.27 30.49 -45.87
N ARG A 159 -37.31 30.46 -45.04
CA ARG A 159 -38.70 30.25 -45.49
C ARG A 159 -39.56 31.53 -45.53
N GLY A 160 -39.06 32.66 -45.04
CA GLY A 160 -39.70 33.98 -45.10
C GLY A 160 -39.09 34.84 -46.20
#